data_0d5b0badb29ad634b616928a17aad9fd
#
_entry.id   0d5b0badb29ad634b616928a17aad9fd
#
_cell.length_a   1.000
_cell.length_b   1.000
_cell.length_c   1.000
_cell.angle_alpha   90.00
_cell.angle_beta   90.00
_cell.angle_gamma   90.00
#
_symmetry.space_group_name_H-M   'P 1'
#
loop_
_entity.id
_entity.type
_entity.pdbx_description
1 polymer ?
#
loop_
_entity_poly.entity_id
_entity_poly.type
_entity_poly.pdbx_seq_one_letter_code
_entity_poly.pdbx_strand_id
1 'polypeptide(L)'
;MNNSAAYQQILNGKYMHVRCTAHITNLIVGHGLKRLQKSELAIRNCVKFVRSSPNRLESFKKVVEREKLGCKGLVCMDVPTRWNNTFLMLEAALRFKKAFIALAEDEDSNFMCYFKEPEEEYDEDGVLLPSNNKRARVGPPEEGDWLKAGVFVDMLRVFWEVTLRNSASLHPTMHTVFADVIDMENNINSLFVAPEMATGSETEKTLQDMAGNMRSRWMKYFGSFGDLNNILIIGLVLDARFKLKNVTHMYNEQNLDVDEVERRTKVIKHLLMALYDQRPQSPTSSSSTITSRSSTSRGHRGQRLSNWKKVVQENEEAVAAHEVDQYLDAALDPTDEEDQFDILCWWKVNGCKFPVLAAIARDVLAIQTSIVASESCFSTWGR
;
A
#
# COMPACT_ATOMS: atom_id res chain seq x y z
N MET A 1 -43.98 -1.84 -5.13
CA MET A 1 -43.84 -0.57 -4.41
C MET A 1 -42.35 -0.27 -4.30
N ASN A 2 -41.90 0.75 -4.99
CA ASN A 2 -40.52 1.01 -5.28
C ASN A 2 -39.76 1.59 -4.07
N ASN A 3 -38.83 0.82 -3.53
CA ASN A 3 -37.86 1.31 -2.53
C ASN A 3 -36.55 1.84 -3.19
N SER A 4 -36.64 2.58 -4.29
CA SER A 4 -35.50 3.09 -5.03
C SER A 4 -35.04 4.51 -4.59
N ALA A 5 -35.52 5.02 -3.48
CA ALA A 5 -35.21 6.37 -3.02
C ALA A 5 -34.09 6.48 -1.94
N ALA A 6 -33.43 5.37 -1.57
CA ALA A 6 -32.61 5.34 -0.35
C ALA A 6 -31.08 5.38 -0.56
N TYR A 7 -30.59 5.38 -1.77
CA TYR A 7 -29.15 5.58 -1.99
C TYR A 7 -28.88 6.97 -2.58
N GLN A 8 -29.16 8.01 -1.80
CA GLN A 8 -28.52 9.30 -2.06
C GLN A 8 -27.00 9.05 -1.95
N GLN A 9 -26.33 9.09 -3.08
CA GLN A 9 -24.87 8.91 -3.14
C GLN A 9 -24.24 9.96 -2.23
N ILE A 10 -23.55 9.52 -1.19
CA ILE A 10 -22.81 10.40 -0.26
C ILE A 10 -21.94 11.33 -1.10
N LEU A 11 -22.08 12.65 -0.89
CA LEU A 11 -21.36 13.70 -1.63
C LEU A 11 -21.53 13.61 -3.16
N ASN A 12 -22.72 13.23 -3.64
CA ASN A 12 -23.05 13.08 -5.06
C ASN A 12 -22.12 12.11 -5.81
N GLY A 13 -21.54 11.13 -5.12
CA GLY A 13 -20.67 10.12 -5.72
C GLY A 13 -19.26 10.61 -6.06
N LYS A 14 -18.89 11.84 -5.71
CA LYS A 14 -17.61 12.47 -6.08
C LYS A 14 -16.39 11.63 -5.72
N TYR A 15 -16.43 10.87 -4.63
CA TYR A 15 -15.31 10.11 -4.08
C TYR A 15 -15.46 8.59 -4.22
N MET A 16 -16.50 8.13 -4.93
CA MET A 16 -16.83 6.70 -5.04
C MET A 16 -15.82 5.90 -5.87
N HIS A 17 -15.05 6.55 -6.73
CA HIS A 17 -14.10 5.86 -7.59
C HIS A 17 -12.74 5.72 -6.88
N VAL A 18 -12.60 4.64 -6.11
CA VAL A 18 -11.31 4.22 -5.53
C VAL A 18 -10.68 3.17 -6.46
N ARG A 19 -9.47 3.47 -6.92
CA ARG A 19 -8.71 2.56 -7.80
C ARG A 19 -8.02 1.49 -6.97
N CYS A 20 -7.89 0.29 -7.52
CA CYS A 20 -7.13 -0.79 -6.88
C CYS A 20 -5.63 -0.43 -6.79
N THR A 21 -5.15 -0.17 -5.60
CA THR A 21 -3.75 0.22 -5.33
C THR A 21 -2.78 -0.86 -5.78
N ALA A 22 -3.06 -2.14 -5.48
CA ALA A 22 -2.21 -3.25 -5.89
C ALA A 22 -2.08 -3.38 -7.42
N HIS A 23 -3.17 -3.16 -8.17
CA HIS A 23 -3.12 -3.14 -9.63
C HIS A 23 -2.27 -1.98 -10.16
N ILE A 24 -2.44 -0.77 -9.61
CA ILE A 24 -1.64 0.39 -10.02
C ILE A 24 -0.16 0.15 -9.70
N THR A 25 0.15 -0.38 -8.52
CA THR A 25 1.52 -0.75 -8.12
C THR A 25 2.14 -1.71 -9.15
N ASN A 26 1.39 -2.75 -9.57
CA ASN A 26 1.84 -3.68 -10.60
C ASN A 26 2.16 -2.98 -11.94
N LEU A 27 1.34 -2.00 -12.34
CA LEU A 27 1.56 -1.23 -13.57
C LEU A 27 2.78 -0.29 -13.47
N ILE A 28 2.99 0.34 -12.31
CA ILE A 28 4.13 1.23 -12.06
C ILE A 28 5.42 0.44 -12.09
N VAL A 29 5.53 -0.62 -11.29
CA VAL A 29 6.72 -1.46 -11.18
C VAL A 29 7.02 -2.18 -12.50
N GLY A 30 6.01 -2.77 -13.13
CA GLY A 30 6.18 -3.45 -14.43
C GLY A 30 6.68 -2.50 -15.54
N HIS A 31 6.39 -1.20 -15.43
CA HIS A 31 6.91 -0.21 -16.39
C HIS A 31 8.38 0.14 -16.12
N GLY A 32 8.79 0.18 -14.86
CA GLY A 32 10.19 0.33 -14.44
C GLY A 32 11.05 -0.86 -14.85
N LEU A 33 10.56 -2.09 -14.61
CA LEU A 33 11.25 -3.35 -14.91
C LEU A 33 11.74 -3.48 -16.36
N LYS A 34 11.02 -2.90 -17.32
CA LYS A 34 11.42 -2.95 -18.74
C LYS A 34 12.83 -2.45 -19.02
N ARG A 35 13.41 -1.63 -18.14
CA ARG A 35 14.78 -1.11 -18.28
C ARG A 35 15.85 -2.05 -17.75
N LEU A 36 15.48 -3.00 -16.90
CA LEU A 36 16.39 -3.99 -16.32
C LEU A 36 16.36 -5.35 -17.02
N GLN A 37 15.58 -5.47 -18.08
CA GLN A 37 15.27 -6.75 -18.73
C GLN A 37 16.51 -7.62 -19.03
N LYS A 38 17.65 -7.03 -19.44
CA LYS A 38 18.87 -7.78 -19.74
C LYS A 38 19.49 -8.36 -18.47
N SER A 39 19.70 -7.56 -17.42
CA SER A 39 20.30 -7.98 -16.14
C SER A 39 19.37 -8.98 -15.42
N GLU A 40 18.07 -8.71 -15.41
CA GLU A 40 17.06 -9.61 -14.88
C GLU A 40 17.08 -10.97 -15.57
N LEU A 41 17.14 -10.99 -16.91
CA LEU A 41 17.17 -12.21 -17.70
C LEU A 41 18.46 -13.01 -17.48
N ALA A 42 19.61 -12.34 -17.36
CA ALA A 42 20.87 -13.00 -17.05
C ALA A 42 20.81 -13.71 -15.68
N ILE A 43 20.28 -13.05 -14.65
CA ILE A 43 20.12 -13.64 -13.31
C ILE A 43 19.05 -14.74 -13.32
N ARG A 44 17.93 -14.53 -14.01
CA ARG A 44 16.87 -15.55 -14.19
C ARG A 44 17.44 -16.82 -14.82
N ASN A 45 18.31 -16.70 -15.81
CA ASN A 45 18.93 -17.85 -16.47
C ASN A 45 19.86 -18.61 -15.52
N CYS A 46 20.56 -17.94 -14.58
CA CYS A 46 21.29 -18.61 -13.51
C CYS A 46 20.36 -19.45 -12.62
N VAL A 47 19.22 -18.86 -12.20
CA VAL A 47 18.24 -19.56 -11.38
C VAL A 47 17.62 -20.72 -12.16
N LYS A 48 17.29 -20.54 -13.46
CA LYS A 48 16.82 -21.59 -14.37
C LYS A 48 17.82 -22.75 -14.43
N PHE A 49 19.11 -22.46 -14.60
CA PHE A 49 20.15 -23.50 -14.62
C PHE A 49 20.10 -24.37 -13.36
N VAL A 50 20.13 -23.75 -12.19
CA VAL A 50 20.13 -24.45 -10.90
C VAL A 50 18.85 -25.27 -10.71
N ARG A 51 17.71 -24.72 -11.13
CA ARG A 51 16.39 -25.34 -10.92
C ARG A 51 15.99 -26.35 -12.01
N SER A 52 16.74 -26.46 -13.10
CA SER A 52 16.40 -27.29 -14.25
C SER A 52 16.55 -28.79 -14.00
N SER A 53 17.36 -29.21 -13.01
CA SER A 53 17.46 -30.60 -12.64
C SER A 53 17.85 -30.83 -11.18
N PRO A 54 17.45 -31.95 -10.55
CA PRO A 54 17.84 -32.31 -9.19
C PRO A 54 19.37 -32.34 -8.99
N ASN A 55 20.11 -32.84 -9.98
CA ASN A 55 21.57 -32.92 -9.91
C ASN A 55 22.21 -31.53 -9.87
N ARG A 56 21.76 -30.60 -10.72
CA ARG A 56 22.25 -29.20 -10.71
C ARG A 56 21.93 -28.50 -9.40
N LEU A 57 20.74 -28.71 -8.86
CA LEU A 57 20.35 -28.19 -7.57
C LEU A 57 21.24 -28.73 -6.44
N GLU A 58 21.53 -30.01 -6.45
CA GLU A 58 22.40 -30.65 -5.44
C GLU A 58 23.85 -30.13 -5.54
N SER A 59 24.38 -30.00 -6.77
CA SER A 59 25.67 -29.37 -7.00
C SER A 59 25.73 -27.94 -6.50
N PHE A 60 24.68 -27.17 -6.74
CA PHE A 60 24.57 -25.80 -6.23
C PHE A 60 24.59 -25.75 -4.71
N LYS A 61 23.87 -26.65 -4.02
CA LYS A 61 23.90 -26.73 -2.56
C LYS A 61 25.30 -27.01 -2.03
N LYS A 62 26.06 -27.90 -2.67
CA LYS A 62 27.46 -28.19 -2.29
C LYS A 62 28.35 -26.93 -2.44
N VAL A 63 28.13 -26.14 -3.49
CA VAL A 63 28.84 -24.85 -3.65
C VAL A 63 28.44 -23.87 -2.55
N VAL A 64 27.15 -23.75 -2.21
CA VAL A 64 26.65 -22.89 -1.12
C VAL A 64 27.30 -23.29 0.22
N GLU A 65 27.42 -24.58 0.51
CA GLU A 65 28.09 -25.09 1.72
C GLU A 65 29.59 -24.79 1.69
N ARG A 66 30.27 -25.02 0.56
CA ARG A 66 31.69 -24.70 0.37
C ARG A 66 31.98 -23.21 0.61
N GLU A 67 31.13 -22.34 0.08
CA GLU A 67 31.24 -20.88 0.24
C GLU A 67 30.76 -20.39 1.62
N LYS A 68 30.31 -21.31 2.50
CA LYS A 68 29.81 -21.02 3.86
C LYS A 68 28.72 -19.93 3.90
N LEU A 69 27.85 -19.95 2.89
CA LEU A 69 26.72 -19.02 2.83
C LEU A 69 25.66 -19.46 3.83
N GLY A 70 25.52 -18.72 4.94
CA GLY A 70 24.52 -19.01 6.00
C GLY A 70 23.07 -18.71 5.60
N CYS A 71 22.76 -18.69 4.32
CA CYS A 71 21.44 -18.33 3.80
C CYS A 71 20.43 -19.45 4.01
N LYS A 72 19.32 -19.13 4.68
CA LYS A 72 18.18 -20.05 4.75
C LYS A 72 17.40 -20.02 3.43
N GLY A 73 16.94 -21.17 2.98
CA GLY A 73 16.17 -21.33 1.74
C GLY A 73 17.04 -21.59 0.52
N LEU A 74 16.42 -21.54 -0.64
CA LEU A 74 17.05 -21.77 -1.95
C LEU A 74 16.58 -20.68 -2.93
N VAL A 75 17.27 -20.57 -4.06
CA VAL A 75 16.80 -19.74 -5.18
C VAL A 75 15.44 -20.23 -5.67
N CYS A 76 14.53 -19.30 -5.93
CA CYS A 76 13.19 -19.58 -6.45
C CYS A 76 13.06 -19.06 -7.88
N MET A 77 12.30 -19.78 -8.70
CA MET A 77 11.91 -19.30 -10.03
C MET A 77 10.80 -18.26 -9.88
N ASP A 78 10.78 -17.30 -10.79
CA ASP A 78 9.68 -16.38 -10.92
C ASP A 78 8.62 -16.85 -11.92
N VAL A 79 7.48 -16.18 -11.88
CA VAL A 79 6.47 -16.18 -12.94
C VAL A 79 6.52 -14.77 -13.56
N PRO A 80 7.01 -14.61 -14.80
CA PRO A 80 7.32 -13.31 -15.38
C PRO A 80 6.14 -12.33 -15.47
N THR A 81 4.91 -12.82 -15.40
CA THR A 81 3.69 -12.00 -15.43
C THR A 81 3.43 -11.23 -14.14
N ARG A 82 4.13 -11.58 -13.03
CA ARG A 82 3.94 -10.99 -11.71
C ARG A 82 5.26 -10.44 -11.19
N TRP A 83 5.40 -9.15 -11.13
CA TRP A 83 6.62 -8.48 -10.66
C TRP A 83 7.07 -8.91 -9.25
N ASN A 84 6.13 -9.26 -8.37
CA ASN A 84 6.42 -9.77 -7.04
C ASN A 84 7.30 -11.02 -7.08
N ASN A 85 7.05 -11.92 -8.03
CA ASN A 85 7.85 -13.12 -8.18
C ASN A 85 9.26 -12.81 -8.70
N THR A 86 9.36 -11.83 -9.62
CA THR A 86 10.66 -11.33 -10.09
C THR A 86 11.45 -10.68 -8.96
N PHE A 87 10.80 -9.88 -8.12
CA PHE A 87 11.42 -9.31 -6.91
C PHE A 87 11.98 -10.41 -6.00
N LEU A 88 11.17 -11.40 -5.63
CA LEU A 88 11.57 -12.51 -4.76
C LEU A 88 12.69 -13.34 -5.37
N MET A 89 12.65 -13.60 -6.68
CA MET A 89 13.70 -14.30 -7.39
C MET A 89 15.03 -13.53 -7.34
N LEU A 90 15.02 -12.23 -7.63
CA LEU A 90 16.22 -11.39 -7.60
C LEU A 90 16.77 -11.26 -6.18
N GLU A 91 15.92 -11.03 -5.19
CA GLU A 91 16.31 -10.97 -3.79
C GLU A 91 16.96 -12.29 -3.32
N ALA A 92 16.38 -13.42 -3.69
CA ALA A 92 16.97 -14.72 -3.39
C ALA A 92 18.31 -14.91 -4.12
N ALA A 93 18.37 -14.60 -5.42
CA ALA A 93 19.59 -14.74 -6.22
C ALA A 93 20.77 -13.90 -5.69
N LEU A 94 20.49 -12.67 -5.25
CA LEU A 94 21.51 -11.77 -4.67
C LEU A 94 22.17 -12.38 -3.42
N ARG A 95 21.41 -13.08 -2.57
CA ARG A 95 21.97 -13.78 -1.40
C ARG A 95 22.94 -14.88 -1.78
N PHE A 96 22.76 -15.48 -2.96
CA PHE A 96 23.59 -16.55 -3.49
C PHE A 96 24.59 -16.09 -4.58
N LYS A 97 24.80 -14.79 -4.76
CA LYS A 97 25.70 -14.20 -5.76
C LYS A 97 27.07 -14.90 -5.76
N LYS A 98 27.70 -15.09 -4.59
CA LYS A 98 29.00 -15.76 -4.45
C LYS A 98 28.96 -17.19 -4.96
N ALA A 99 27.88 -17.93 -4.72
CA ALA A 99 27.75 -19.30 -5.22
C ALA A 99 27.62 -19.35 -6.76
N PHE A 100 26.92 -18.39 -7.37
CA PHE A 100 26.82 -18.26 -8.82
C PHE A 100 28.18 -17.89 -9.45
N ILE A 101 28.98 -17.02 -8.81
CA ILE A 101 30.35 -16.70 -9.26
C ILE A 101 31.23 -17.96 -9.18
N ALA A 102 31.19 -18.69 -8.06
CA ALA A 102 31.96 -19.91 -7.89
C ALA A 102 31.54 -21.02 -8.88
N LEU A 103 30.26 -21.09 -9.28
CA LEU A 103 29.80 -22.00 -10.35
C LEU A 103 30.34 -21.58 -11.73
N ALA A 104 30.51 -20.29 -11.98
CA ALA A 104 31.05 -19.80 -13.26
C ALA A 104 32.54 -20.09 -13.39
N GLU A 105 33.27 -20.19 -12.28
CA GLU A 105 34.69 -20.55 -12.20
C GLU A 105 34.94 -22.08 -12.24
N ASP A 106 33.91 -22.90 -12.00
CA ASP A 106 33.97 -24.34 -11.96
C ASP A 106 33.72 -24.92 -13.35
N GLU A 107 34.80 -25.35 -14.02
CA GLU A 107 34.73 -25.95 -15.38
C GLU A 107 33.89 -27.23 -15.44
N ASP A 108 33.83 -28.00 -14.35
CA ASP A 108 33.07 -29.25 -14.28
C ASP A 108 31.56 -29.03 -14.12
N SER A 109 31.14 -27.80 -13.76
CA SER A 109 29.74 -27.48 -13.48
C SER A 109 28.82 -27.44 -14.71
N ASN A 110 29.36 -27.38 -15.92
CA ASN A 110 28.66 -27.12 -17.18
C ASN A 110 27.82 -25.78 -17.15
N PHE A 111 28.04 -24.94 -16.15
CA PHE A 111 27.30 -23.68 -15.99
C PHE A 111 27.55 -22.70 -17.14
N MET A 112 28.83 -22.52 -17.51
CA MET A 112 29.21 -21.68 -18.65
C MET A 112 28.74 -22.21 -19.99
N CYS A 113 28.68 -23.54 -20.17
CA CYS A 113 28.19 -24.20 -21.38
C CYS A 113 26.70 -23.92 -21.58
N TYR A 114 25.90 -23.85 -20.49
CA TYR A 114 24.47 -23.53 -20.54
C TYR A 114 24.16 -22.20 -21.23
N PHE A 115 25.00 -21.19 -21.07
CA PHE A 115 24.80 -19.88 -21.72
C PHE A 115 25.20 -19.85 -23.20
N LYS A 116 25.97 -20.83 -23.65
CA LYS A 116 26.32 -20.99 -25.06
C LYS A 116 25.20 -21.70 -25.86
N GLU A 117 24.32 -22.42 -25.16
CA GLU A 117 23.20 -23.09 -25.79
C GLU A 117 22.09 -22.08 -26.17
N PRO A 118 21.38 -22.31 -27.29
CA PRO A 118 20.24 -21.46 -27.65
C PRO A 118 19.11 -21.57 -26.64
N GLU A 119 18.36 -20.49 -26.46
CA GLU A 119 17.12 -20.50 -25.69
C GLU A 119 16.06 -21.29 -26.43
N GLU A 120 15.44 -22.27 -25.76
CA GLU A 120 14.31 -23.01 -26.27
C GLU A 120 13.03 -22.24 -25.97
N GLU A 121 12.25 -21.92 -27.02
CA GLU A 121 10.94 -21.30 -26.88
C GLU A 121 9.86 -22.39 -27.04
N TYR A 122 8.91 -22.40 -26.12
CA TYR A 122 7.75 -23.30 -26.15
C TYR A 122 6.48 -22.45 -26.36
N ASP A 123 5.51 -22.99 -27.11
CA ASP A 123 4.18 -22.38 -27.22
C ASP A 123 3.34 -22.57 -25.95
N GLU A 124 2.10 -22.06 -25.98
CA GLU A 124 1.16 -22.16 -24.84
C GLU A 124 0.78 -23.61 -24.50
N ASP A 125 0.93 -24.53 -25.46
CA ASP A 125 0.67 -25.96 -25.30
C ASP A 125 1.92 -26.76 -24.89
N GLY A 126 3.06 -26.08 -24.65
CA GLY A 126 4.32 -26.72 -24.26
C GLY A 126 5.07 -27.40 -25.41
N VAL A 127 4.74 -27.09 -26.66
CA VAL A 127 5.41 -27.63 -27.84
C VAL A 127 6.59 -26.72 -28.19
N LEU A 128 7.77 -27.34 -28.42
CA LEU A 128 8.98 -26.62 -28.81
C LEU A 128 8.77 -25.87 -30.12
N LEU A 129 8.86 -24.55 -30.09
CA LEU A 129 8.75 -23.73 -31.30
C LEU A 129 10.02 -23.90 -32.17
N PRO A 130 9.88 -24.10 -33.49
CA PRO A 130 11.00 -24.13 -34.40
C PRO A 130 11.62 -22.73 -34.51
N SER A 131 12.63 -22.44 -33.68
CA SER A 131 13.35 -21.17 -33.68
C SER A 131 14.31 -21.13 -34.88
N ASN A 132 13.97 -20.32 -35.87
CA ASN A 132 14.88 -19.98 -36.97
C ASN A 132 16.00 -19.01 -36.55
N ASN A 133 15.88 -18.36 -35.38
CA ASN A 133 16.89 -17.47 -34.80
C ASN A 133 17.33 -18.00 -33.42
N LYS A 134 18.30 -18.94 -33.42
CA LYS A 134 18.93 -19.45 -32.20
C LYS A 134 19.78 -18.33 -31.56
N ARG A 135 19.16 -17.49 -30.71
CA ARG A 135 19.90 -16.55 -29.89
C ARG A 135 20.47 -17.29 -28.68
N ALA A 136 21.76 -17.06 -28.39
CA ALA A 136 22.36 -17.56 -27.16
C ALA A 136 21.62 -16.97 -25.95
N ARG A 137 21.54 -17.75 -24.87
CA ARG A 137 20.97 -17.28 -23.61
C ARG A 137 21.74 -16.07 -23.09
N VAL A 138 21.03 -15.10 -22.54
CA VAL A 138 21.63 -13.90 -21.92
C VAL A 138 22.32 -14.32 -20.62
N GLY A 139 23.56 -13.90 -20.43
CA GLY A 139 24.36 -14.17 -19.25
C GLY A 139 25.68 -14.91 -19.59
N PRO A 140 26.45 -15.35 -18.59
CA PRO A 140 26.20 -15.15 -17.15
C PRO A 140 26.21 -13.68 -16.74
N PRO A 141 25.57 -13.34 -15.56
CA PRO A 141 25.54 -11.95 -15.08
C PRO A 141 26.94 -11.46 -14.75
N GLU A 142 27.23 -10.25 -15.18
CA GLU A 142 28.43 -9.51 -14.82
C GLU A 142 28.25 -8.77 -13.48
N GLU A 143 29.34 -8.21 -12.92
CA GLU A 143 29.27 -7.45 -11.67
C GLU A 143 28.28 -6.27 -11.76
N GLY A 144 28.21 -5.60 -12.92
CA GLY A 144 27.25 -4.53 -13.18
C GLY A 144 25.78 -4.99 -13.14
N ASP A 145 25.50 -6.25 -13.56
CA ASP A 145 24.15 -6.80 -13.50
C ASP A 145 23.71 -7.08 -12.06
N TRP A 146 24.62 -7.61 -11.24
CA TRP A 146 24.39 -7.82 -9.82
C TRP A 146 24.17 -6.51 -9.07
N LEU A 147 24.96 -5.47 -9.40
CA LEU A 147 24.81 -4.15 -8.79
C LEU A 147 23.45 -3.54 -9.14
N LYS A 148 23.07 -3.56 -10.42
CA LYS A 148 21.75 -3.08 -10.88
C LYS A 148 20.62 -3.82 -10.18
N ALA A 149 20.72 -5.15 -10.07
CA ALA A 149 19.72 -5.96 -9.39
C ALA A 149 19.63 -5.63 -7.89
N GLY A 150 20.75 -5.36 -7.21
CA GLY A 150 20.77 -4.99 -5.79
C GLY A 150 20.02 -3.68 -5.54
N VAL A 151 20.39 -2.61 -6.25
CA VAL A 151 19.71 -1.30 -6.11
C VAL A 151 18.23 -1.43 -6.44
N PHE A 152 17.89 -2.24 -7.44
CA PHE A 152 16.51 -2.47 -7.83
C PHE A 152 15.69 -3.20 -6.75
N VAL A 153 16.27 -4.23 -6.13
CA VAL A 153 15.61 -4.97 -5.04
C VAL A 153 15.38 -4.04 -3.84
N ASP A 154 16.37 -3.23 -3.48
CA ASP A 154 16.22 -2.26 -2.37
C ASP A 154 15.11 -1.26 -2.64
N MET A 155 15.03 -0.73 -3.86
CA MET A 155 13.94 0.14 -4.27
C MET A 155 12.58 -0.55 -4.25
N LEU A 156 12.49 -1.77 -4.78
CA LEU A 156 11.22 -2.48 -4.87
C LEU A 156 10.70 -2.97 -3.51
N ARG A 157 11.51 -2.97 -2.47
CA ARG A 157 11.10 -3.41 -1.14
C ARG A 157 9.90 -2.64 -0.63
N VAL A 158 9.86 -1.33 -0.78
CA VAL A 158 8.71 -0.49 -0.40
C VAL A 158 7.45 -0.92 -1.16
N PHE A 159 7.57 -1.16 -2.48
CA PHE A 159 6.43 -1.61 -3.29
C PHE A 159 5.95 -3.02 -2.90
N TRP A 160 6.88 -3.89 -2.52
CA TRP A 160 6.58 -5.23 -2.02
C TRP A 160 5.80 -5.17 -0.70
N GLU A 161 6.26 -4.38 0.27
CA GLU A 161 5.60 -4.21 1.56
C GLU A 161 4.20 -3.61 1.40
N VAL A 162 4.07 -2.55 0.57
CA VAL A 162 2.77 -1.97 0.22
C VAL A 162 1.84 -3.00 -0.43
N THR A 163 2.36 -3.80 -1.35
CA THR A 163 1.54 -4.85 -1.99
C THR A 163 1.11 -5.91 -0.98
N LEU A 164 1.98 -6.30 -0.07
CA LEU A 164 1.68 -7.28 0.98
C LEU A 164 0.59 -6.75 1.91
N ARG A 165 0.71 -5.52 2.42
CA ARG A 165 -0.32 -4.87 3.27
C ARG A 165 -1.66 -4.76 2.54
N ASN A 166 -1.66 -4.25 1.33
CA ASN A 166 -2.88 -4.06 0.55
C ASN A 166 -3.52 -5.38 0.04
N SER A 167 -2.80 -6.49 0.09
CA SER A 167 -3.33 -7.82 -0.26
C SER A 167 -3.99 -8.53 0.93
N ALA A 168 -3.98 -7.93 2.10
CA ALA A 168 -4.64 -8.47 3.28
C ALA A 168 -6.16 -8.58 3.06
N SER A 169 -6.73 -9.77 3.29
CA SER A 169 -8.17 -10.04 3.14
C SER A 169 -8.94 -9.97 4.47
N LEU A 170 -8.23 -9.99 5.59
CA LEU A 170 -8.81 -10.11 6.93
C LEU A 170 -8.87 -8.77 7.69
N HIS A 171 -8.16 -7.76 7.20
CA HIS A 171 -8.04 -6.46 7.86
C HIS A 171 -8.39 -5.33 6.89
N PRO A 172 -8.99 -4.24 7.38
CA PRO A 172 -9.21 -3.06 6.55
C PRO A 172 -7.87 -2.45 6.16
N THR A 173 -7.73 -2.04 4.90
CA THR A 173 -6.50 -1.45 4.37
C THR A 173 -6.64 0.05 4.06
N MET A 174 -7.87 0.57 4.10
CA MET A 174 -8.18 1.94 3.70
C MET A 174 -7.42 3.00 4.50
N HIS A 175 -7.10 2.73 5.78
CA HIS A 175 -6.39 3.67 6.66
C HIS A 175 -4.88 3.76 6.37
N THR A 176 -4.29 2.78 5.67
CA THR A 176 -2.85 2.78 5.34
C THR A 176 -2.55 3.30 3.95
N VAL A 177 -3.52 3.19 3.01
CA VAL A 177 -3.27 3.43 1.57
C VAL A 177 -2.72 4.81 1.26
N PHE A 178 -3.18 5.86 1.95
CA PHE A 178 -2.66 7.21 1.69
C PHE A 178 -1.17 7.30 2.03
N ALA A 179 -0.74 6.78 3.17
CA ALA A 179 0.66 6.71 3.56
C ALA A 179 1.46 5.85 2.57
N ASP A 180 0.96 4.67 2.23
CA ASP A 180 1.57 3.76 1.26
C ASP A 180 1.82 4.44 -0.09
N VAL A 181 0.85 5.24 -0.57
CA VAL A 181 0.95 5.98 -1.83
C VAL A 181 2.08 7.02 -1.74
N ILE A 182 2.20 7.73 -0.63
CA ILE A 182 3.27 8.73 -0.41
C ILE A 182 4.64 8.06 -0.32
N ASP A 183 4.75 6.96 0.41
CA ASP A 183 6.00 6.21 0.55
C ASP A 183 6.51 5.71 -0.80
N MET A 184 5.61 5.20 -1.66
CA MET A 184 5.97 4.81 -3.02
C MET A 184 6.45 6.01 -3.86
N GLU A 185 5.83 7.18 -3.75
CA GLU A 185 6.23 8.40 -4.45
C GLU A 185 7.62 8.86 -4.00
N ASN A 186 7.84 8.94 -2.70
CA ASN A 186 9.12 9.32 -2.11
C ASN A 186 10.23 8.36 -2.54
N ASN A 187 9.94 7.06 -2.59
CA ASN A 187 10.88 6.05 -3.04
C ASN A 187 11.24 6.21 -4.54
N ILE A 188 10.27 6.49 -5.41
CA ILE A 188 10.55 6.81 -6.82
C ILE A 188 11.41 8.07 -6.92
N ASN A 189 11.09 9.11 -6.15
CA ASN A 189 11.80 10.38 -6.20
C ASN A 189 13.23 10.26 -5.67
N SER A 190 13.51 9.39 -4.71
CA SER A 190 14.87 9.15 -4.17
C SER A 190 15.86 8.60 -5.20
N LEU A 191 15.37 8.03 -6.31
CA LEU A 191 16.22 7.54 -7.41
C LEU A 191 16.70 8.66 -8.35
N PHE A 192 16.09 9.84 -8.27
CA PHE A 192 16.58 11.00 -9.00
C PHE A 192 17.73 11.62 -8.22
N VAL A 193 18.96 11.21 -8.56
CA VAL A 193 20.18 11.77 -7.98
C VAL A 193 20.29 13.24 -8.38
N ALA A 194 20.67 14.10 -7.41
CA ALA A 194 20.97 15.49 -7.73
C ALA A 194 22.10 15.56 -8.78
N PRO A 195 22.00 16.44 -9.79
CA PRO A 195 23.01 16.54 -10.86
C PRO A 195 24.45 16.69 -10.35
N GLU A 196 24.62 17.29 -9.18
CA GLU A 196 25.90 17.54 -8.51
C GLU A 196 26.55 16.25 -7.95
N MET A 197 25.76 15.20 -7.73
CA MET A 197 26.22 13.88 -7.24
C MET A 197 26.26 12.81 -8.33
N ALA A 198 25.85 13.16 -9.54
CA ALA A 198 25.77 12.21 -10.64
C ALA A 198 27.17 11.80 -11.12
N THR A 199 27.49 10.52 -11.02
CA THR A 199 28.75 9.96 -11.54
C THR A 199 28.72 9.72 -13.04
N GLY A 200 27.53 9.80 -13.65
CA GLY A 200 27.30 9.53 -15.06
C GLY A 200 27.46 8.07 -15.44
N SER A 201 27.49 7.16 -14.47
CA SER A 201 27.63 5.73 -14.73
C SER A 201 26.41 5.17 -15.52
N GLU A 202 26.63 4.11 -16.29
CA GLU A 202 25.53 3.45 -17.03
C GLU A 202 24.44 2.91 -16.09
N THR A 203 24.85 2.42 -14.94
CA THR A 203 23.92 1.95 -13.89
C THR A 203 23.01 3.07 -13.41
N GLU A 204 23.60 4.24 -13.13
CA GLU A 204 22.85 5.42 -12.68
C GLU A 204 21.84 5.91 -13.74
N LYS A 205 22.26 5.99 -15.00
CA LYS A 205 21.36 6.32 -16.11
C LYS A 205 20.20 5.34 -16.22
N THR A 206 20.49 4.04 -16.07
CA THR A 206 19.45 3.01 -16.11
C THR A 206 18.44 3.18 -14.98
N LEU A 207 18.89 3.51 -13.77
CA LEU A 207 18.03 3.75 -12.60
C LEU A 207 17.18 5.01 -12.75
N GLN A 208 17.78 6.10 -13.27
CA GLN A 208 17.06 7.35 -13.54
C GLN A 208 16.00 7.15 -14.63
N ASP A 209 16.30 6.44 -15.70
CA ASP A 209 15.35 6.08 -16.75
C ASP A 209 14.19 5.24 -16.19
N MET A 210 14.51 4.29 -15.31
CA MET A 210 13.52 3.46 -14.62
C MET A 210 12.62 4.31 -13.72
N ALA A 211 13.20 5.19 -12.89
CA ALA A 211 12.46 6.12 -12.05
C ALA A 211 11.55 7.03 -12.88
N GLY A 212 12.05 7.56 -14.00
CA GLY A 212 11.27 8.36 -14.96
C GLY A 212 10.06 7.61 -15.52
N ASN A 213 10.25 6.35 -15.89
CA ASN A 213 9.18 5.49 -16.38
C ASN A 213 8.12 5.20 -15.29
N MET A 214 8.57 4.91 -14.07
CA MET A 214 7.69 4.69 -12.92
C MET A 214 6.92 5.95 -12.58
N ARG A 215 7.59 7.11 -12.53
CA ARG A 215 6.96 8.41 -12.26
C ARG A 215 5.92 8.78 -13.32
N SER A 216 6.19 8.51 -14.60
CA SER A 216 5.21 8.73 -15.68
C SER A 216 3.92 7.92 -15.45
N ARG A 217 4.04 6.67 -15.01
CA ARG A 217 2.88 5.84 -14.66
C ARG A 217 2.21 6.30 -13.38
N TRP A 218 2.99 6.68 -12.38
CA TRP A 218 2.49 7.28 -11.17
C TRP A 218 1.58 8.47 -11.47
N MET A 219 2.09 9.47 -12.19
CA MET A 219 1.35 10.68 -12.57
C MET A 219 0.06 10.38 -13.34
N LYS A 220 0.05 9.33 -14.17
CA LYS A 220 -1.15 8.90 -14.91
C LYS A 220 -2.27 8.43 -13.98
N TYR A 221 -1.95 7.74 -12.89
CA TYR A 221 -2.94 7.07 -12.04
C TYR A 221 -3.27 7.83 -10.76
N PHE A 222 -2.30 8.44 -10.16
CA PHE A 222 -2.45 9.19 -8.91
C PHE A 222 -2.47 10.71 -9.14
N GLY A 223 -1.97 11.18 -10.28
CA GLY A 223 -1.86 12.62 -10.55
C GLY A 223 -0.77 13.28 -9.74
N SER A 224 -0.91 14.58 -9.52
CA SER A 224 -0.11 15.28 -8.52
C SER A 224 -0.60 14.91 -7.12
N PHE A 225 0.22 15.14 -6.12
CA PHE A 225 -0.13 14.93 -4.71
C PHE A 225 -1.49 15.56 -4.32
N GLY A 226 -1.89 16.64 -5.00
CA GLY A 226 -3.16 17.31 -4.78
C GLY A 226 -4.37 16.68 -5.45
N ASP A 227 -4.15 15.76 -6.38
CA ASP A 227 -5.21 15.11 -7.17
C ASP A 227 -5.66 13.78 -6.57
N LEU A 228 -5.01 13.34 -5.48
CA LEU A 228 -5.38 12.11 -4.78
C LEU A 228 -6.82 12.18 -4.28
N ASN A 229 -7.52 11.04 -4.36
CA ASN A 229 -8.88 10.96 -3.87
C ASN A 229 -8.91 11.18 -2.34
N ASN A 230 -9.52 12.30 -1.92
CA ASN A 230 -9.55 12.70 -0.51
C ASN A 230 -10.19 11.66 0.43
N ILE A 231 -10.94 10.68 -0.09
CA ILE A 231 -11.48 9.60 0.76
C ILE A 231 -10.36 8.69 1.30
N LEU A 232 -9.23 8.57 0.59
CA LEU A 232 -8.03 7.85 1.08
C LEU A 232 -7.46 8.57 2.29
N ILE A 233 -7.44 9.91 2.24
CA ILE A 233 -6.96 10.74 3.35
C ILE A 233 -7.92 10.64 4.54
N ILE A 234 -9.23 10.61 4.30
CA ILE A 234 -10.22 10.37 5.37
C ILE A 234 -9.98 9.01 6.03
N GLY A 235 -9.62 7.97 5.25
CA GLY A 235 -9.24 6.68 5.81
C GLY A 235 -8.12 6.81 6.85
N LEU A 236 -7.04 7.53 6.53
CA LEU A 236 -5.94 7.79 7.47
C LEU A 236 -6.37 8.66 8.66
N VAL A 237 -7.20 9.69 8.43
CA VAL A 237 -7.70 10.55 9.51
C VAL A 237 -8.53 9.77 10.53
N LEU A 238 -9.23 8.73 10.10
CA LEU A 238 -10.02 7.85 10.97
C LEU A 238 -9.17 6.84 11.77
N ASP A 239 -7.85 6.79 11.55
CA ASP A 239 -6.93 6.08 12.43
C ASP A 239 -6.56 6.97 13.63
N ALA A 240 -6.93 6.51 14.82
CA ALA A 240 -6.77 7.29 16.06
C ALA A 240 -5.30 7.56 16.42
N ARG A 241 -4.37 6.78 15.89
CA ARG A 241 -2.92 6.96 16.07
C ARG A 241 -2.39 8.16 15.29
N PHE A 242 -3.03 8.51 14.18
CA PHE A 242 -2.52 9.48 13.20
C PHE A 242 -3.40 10.73 13.10
N LYS A 243 -4.69 10.57 12.86
CA LYS A 243 -5.67 11.64 12.69
C LYS A 243 -5.21 12.70 11.67
N LEU A 244 -5.79 13.88 11.73
CA LEU A 244 -5.44 14.99 10.83
C LEU A 244 -4.02 15.54 11.06
N LYS A 245 -3.45 15.32 12.25
CA LYS A 245 -2.08 15.77 12.59
C LYS A 245 -1.03 15.11 11.72
N ASN A 246 -1.17 13.79 11.46
CA ASN A 246 -0.25 13.08 10.57
C ASN A 246 -0.38 13.57 9.12
N VAL A 247 -1.60 13.81 8.64
CA VAL A 247 -1.82 14.35 7.28
C VAL A 247 -1.10 15.69 7.11
N THR A 248 -1.19 16.57 8.10
CA THR A 248 -0.50 17.86 8.10
C THR A 248 1.02 17.68 8.07
N HIS A 249 1.55 16.71 8.85
CA HIS A 249 2.96 16.38 8.87
C HIS A 249 3.44 15.87 7.48
N MET A 250 2.71 14.93 6.89
CA MET A 250 3.02 14.39 5.55
C MET A 250 3.00 15.48 4.47
N TYR A 251 2.07 16.45 4.56
CA TYR A 251 2.04 17.60 3.66
C TYR A 251 3.29 18.49 3.80
N ASN A 252 3.78 18.70 5.02
CA ASN A 252 5.00 19.45 5.27
C ASN A 252 6.24 18.73 4.71
N GLU A 253 6.31 17.41 4.82
CA GLU A 253 7.40 16.59 4.25
C GLU A 253 7.47 16.68 2.72
N GLN A 254 6.35 16.96 2.05
CA GLN A 254 6.32 17.16 0.60
C GLN A 254 6.77 18.57 0.16
N ASN A 255 7.34 19.38 1.06
CA ASN A 255 7.80 20.74 0.80
C ASN A 255 6.72 21.66 0.20
N LEU A 256 5.46 21.44 0.58
CA LEU A 256 4.37 22.34 0.21
C LEU A 256 4.48 23.65 0.98
N ASP A 257 4.03 24.74 0.35
CA ASP A 257 3.91 26.03 1.03
C ASP A 257 2.93 25.97 2.21
N VAL A 258 3.21 26.74 3.27
CA VAL A 258 2.41 26.72 4.52
C VAL A 258 0.94 27.01 4.25
N ASP A 259 0.65 27.99 3.39
CA ASP A 259 -0.73 28.35 3.03
C ASP A 259 -1.44 27.19 2.30
N GLU A 260 -0.70 26.44 1.46
CA GLU A 260 -1.22 25.29 0.74
C GLU A 260 -1.48 24.11 1.70
N VAL A 261 -0.60 23.87 2.66
CA VAL A 261 -0.78 22.85 3.72
C VAL A 261 -2.05 23.17 4.51
N GLU A 262 -2.21 24.42 4.94
CA GLU A 262 -3.38 24.86 5.70
C GLU A 262 -4.67 24.71 4.87
N ARG A 263 -4.64 25.14 3.61
CA ARG A 263 -5.77 25.03 2.69
C ARG A 263 -6.20 23.58 2.51
N ARG A 264 -5.27 22.67 2.25
CA ARG A 264 -5.55 21.24 2.06
C ARG A 264 -6.07 20.59 3.34
N THR A 265 -5.45 20.87 4.46
CA THR A 265 -5.88 20.36 5.77
C THR A 265 -7.32 20.81 6.08
N LYS A 266 -7.67 22.06 5.79
CA LYS A 266 -9.04 22.56 5.90
C LYS A 266 -10.03 21.83 4.99
N VAL A 267 -9.63 21.53 3.74
CA VAL A 267 -10.47 20.76 2.81
C VAL A 267 -10.79 19.38 3.37
N ILE A 268 -9.81 18.68 3.94
CA ILE A 268 -10.03 17.34 4.53
C ILE A 268 -10.94 17.44 5.76
N LYS A 269 -10.72 18.42 6.63
CA LYS A 269 -11.60 18.65 7.79
C LYS A 269 -13.04 18.92 7.35
N HIS A 270 -13.26 19.81 6.37
CA HIS A 270 -14.58 20.11 5.83
C HIS A 270 -15.24 18.89 5.17
N LEU A 271 -14.46 18.04 4.49
CA LEU A 271 -14.97 16.80 3.93
C LEU A 271 -15.48 15.84 5.02
N LEU A 272 -14.71 15.69 6.10
CA LEU A 272 -15.13 14.86 7.24
C LEU A 272 -16.39 15.42 7.91
N MET A 273 -16.50 16.74 8.07
CA MET A 273 -17.71 17.42 8.56
C MET A 273 -18.90 17.17 7.63
N ALA A 274 -18.71 17.30 6.31
CA ALA A 274 -19.77 17.06 5.34
C ALA A 274 -20.26 15.60 5.35
N LEU A 275 -19.36 14.62 5.56
CA LEU A 275 -19.74 13.22 5.77
C LEU A 275 -20.55 13.04 7.06
N TYR A 276 -20.21 13.79 8.10
CA TYR A 276 -20.92 13.77 9.37
C TYR A 276 -22.33 14.33 9.22
N ASP A 277 -22.49 15.51 8.62
CA ASP A 277 -23.78 16.22 8.48
C ASP A 277 -24.78 15.47 7.58
N GLN A 278 -24.30 14.71 6.61
CA GLN A 278 -25.16 13.90 5.72
C GLN A 278 -25.73 12.65 6.38
N ARG A 279 -25.24 12.29 7.56
CA ARG A 279 -25.79 11.13 8.27
C ARG A 279 -27.03 11.52 9.09
N PRO A 280 -28.12 10.72 9.00
CA PRO A 280 -29.24 10.90 9.89
C PRO A 280 -28.72 10.77 11.32
N GLN A 281 -28.75 11.85 12.07
CA GLN A 281 -28.53 11.79 13.50
C GLN A 281 -29.65 10.92 14.07
N SER A 282 -29.30 9.79 14.67
CA SER A 282 -30.29 9.03 15.43
C SER A 282 -30.92 9.98 16.42
N PRO A 283 -32.25 10.09 16.50
CA PRO A 283 -32.85 10.98 17.45
C PRO A 283 -32.29 10.57 18.82
N THR A 284 -31.44 11.43 19.37
CA THR A 284 -31.08 11.40 20.79
C THR A 284 -32.41 11.16 21.49
N SER A 285 -32.47 10.06 22.25
CA SER A 285 -33.64 9.63 22.98
C SER A 285 -34.28 10.87 23.64
N SER A 286 -35.22 11.47 22.91
CA SER A 286 -36.09 12.47 23.45
C SER A 286 -36.70 11.82 24.67
N SER A 287 -36.33 12.30 25.82
CA SER A 287 -36.92 11.94 27.10
C SER A 287 -38.42 11.77 26.88
N SER A 288 -38.85 10.51 26.96
CA SER A 288 -40.26 10.19 27.02
C SER A 288 -40.90 11.08 28.06
N THR A 289 -41.65 12.06 27.59
CA THR A 289 -42.51 12.89 28.42
C THR A 289 -43.57 11.99 28.98
N ILE A 290 -43.29 11.41 30.14
CA ILE A 290 -44.32 10.75 30.95
C ILE A 290 -45.21 11.90 31.40
N THR A 291 -46.32 12.08 30.73
CA THR A 291 -47.46 12.88 31.16
C THR A 291 -48.09 12.25 32.38
N SER A 292 -47.52 12.39 33.54
CA SER A 292 -48.19 12.21 34.80
C SER A 292 -48.91 13.50 35.19
N ARG A 293 -50.18 13.55 34.95
CA ARG A 293 -51.06 14.50 35.59
C ARG A 293 -51.02 14.29 37.10
N SER A 294 -50.39 15.15 37.85
CA SER A 294 -50.70 15.40 39.24
C SER A 294 -50.38 16.84 39.58
N SER A 295 -51.41 17.59 39.84
CA SER A 295 -51.45 18.90 40.44
C SER A 295 -50.89 18.80 41.87
N THR A 296 -49.82 19.48 42.21
CA THR A 296 -49.59 20.08 43.54
C THR A 296 -48.38 20.99 43.49
N SER A 297 -48.56 22.20 44.03
CA SER A 297 -47.65 23.29 44.43
C SER A 297 -46.15 23.10 44.25
N ARG A 298 -45.60 23.78 43.25
CA ARG A 298 -44.13 23.90 43.04
C ARG A 298 -43.55 24.89 44.04
N GLY A 299 -42.91 24.38 45.09
CA GLY A 299 -42.09 25.20 45.99
C GLY A 299 -40.84 25.74 45.26
N HIS A 300 -40.28 26.86 45.72
CA HIS A 300 -39.08 27.55 45.18
C HIS A 300 -37.88 26.67 44.85
N ARG A 301 -37.78 25.49 45.43
CA ARG A 301 -36.70 24.49 45.20
C ARG A 301 -36.82 23.80 43.83
N GLY A 302 -38.03 23.55 43.34
CA GLY A 302 -38.30 22.96 42.05
C GLY A 302 -37.97 23.91 40.88
N GLN A 303 -38.15 25.19 41.09
CA GLN A 303 -37.86 26.22 40.11
C GLN A 303 -36.34 26.45 39.95
N ARG A 304 -35.59 26.39 41.04
CA ARG A 304 -34.11 26.46 41.03
C ARG A 304 -33.51 25.24 40.30
N LEU A 305 -34.02 24.04 40.50
CA LEU A 305 -33.58 22.82 39.85
C LEU A 305 -33.91 22.83 38.35
N SER A 306 -35.08 23.35 37.95
CA SER A 306 -35.45 23.49 36.55
C SER A 306 -34.62 24.54 35.83
N ASN A 307 -34.32 25.66 36.48
CA ASN A 307 -33.44 26.71 35.93
C ASN A 307 -31.99 26.23 35.85
N TRP A 308 -31.50 25.47 36.84
CA TRP A 308 -30.16 24.88 36.81
C TRP A 308 -30.06 23.84 35.69
N LYS A 309 -31.08 22.99 35.52
CA LYS A 309 -31.13 22.04 34.38
C LYS A 309 -31.16 22.75 33.03
N LYS A 310 -31.87 23.88 32.88
CA LYS A 310 -31.84 24.70 31.66
C LYS A 310 -30.47 25.30 31.41
N VAL A 311 -29.84 25.87 32.44
CA VAL A 311 -28.48 26.45 32.33
C VAL A 311 -27.43 25.36 32.04
N VAL A 312 -27.57 24.18 32.60
CA VAL A 312 -26.69 23.04 32.29
C VAL A 312 -26.95 22.58 30.85
N GLN A 313 -28.21 22.49 30.43
CA GLN A 313 -28.58 22.07 29.06
C GLN A 313 -28.16 23.09 28.02
N GLU A 314 -28.33 24.39 28.30
CA GLU A 314 -27.86 25.51 27.45
C GLU A 314 -26.31 25.59 27.43
N ASN A 315 -25.63 25.27 28.53
CA ASN A 315 -24.18 25.11 28.56
C ASN A 315 -23.69 23.80 27.89
N GLU A 316 -24.41 22.71 28.00
CA GLU A 316 -24.11 21.46 27.28
C GLU A 316 -24.32 21.62 25.76
N GLU A 317 -25.36 22.40 25.33
CA GLU A 317 -25.57 22.76 23.93
C GLU A 317 -24.55 23.80 23.43
N ALA A 318 -24.10 24.73 24.27
CA ALA A 318 -23.06 25.72 23.96
C ALA A 318 -21.64 25.15 24.00
N VAL A 319 -21.41 24.01 24.66
CA VAL A 319 -20.12 23.34 24.85
C VAL A 319 -20.08 21.98 24.09
N ALA A 320 -21.13 21.61 23.36
CA ALA A 320 -21.07 20.48 22.44
C ALA A 320 -20.18 20.85 21.26
N ALA A 321 -18.87 20.91 21.48
CA ALA A 321 -17.90 20.89 20.38
C ALA A 321 -18.32 19.74 19.45
N HIS A 322 -18.42 20.04 18.15
CA HIS A 322 -18.81 19.07 17.15
C HIS A 322 -18.02 17.77 17.30
N GLU A 323 -18.66 16.61 17.25
CA GLU A 323 -18.02 15.29 17.48
C GLU A 323 -16.71 15.15 16.68
N VAL A 324 -16.67 15.71 15.46
CA VAL A 324 -15.47 15.74 14.62
C VAL A 324 -14.35 16.53 15.30
N ASP A 325 -14.65 17.72 15.86
CA ASP A 325 -13.63 18.54 16.52
C ASP A 325 -13.14 17.83 17.80
N GLN A 326 -14.05 17.26 18.59
CA GLN A 326 -13.68 16.47 19.77
C GLN A 326 -12.76 15.28 19.42
N TYR A 327 -13.04 14.59 18.31
CA TYR A 327 -12.20 13.49 17.83
C TYR A 327 -10.83 13.97 17.39
N LEU A 328 -10.77 15.02 16.59
CA LEU A 328 -9.51 15.54 16.03
C LEU A 328 -8.59 16.13 17.12
N ASP A 329 -9.18 16.81 18.14
CA ASP A 329 -8.45 17.45 19.24
C ASP A 329 -8.04 16.46 20.34
N ALA A 330 -8.73 15.33 20.47
CA ALA A 330 -8.38 14.29 21.44
C ALA A 330 -6.94 13.79 21.21
N ALA A 331 -6.30 13.31 22.30
CA ALA A 331 -4.97 12.71 22.24
C ALA A 331 -4.91 11.59 21.18
N LEU A 332 -3.73 11.39 20.60
CA LEU A 332 -3.46 10.25 19.71
C LEU A 332 -3.44 8.97 20.54
N ASP A 333 -3.85 7.86 19.93
CA ASP A 333 -3.68 6.55 20.54
C ASP A 333 -2.18 6.23 20.62
N PRO A 334 -1.65 5.79 21.77
CA PRO A 334 -0.22 5.60 21.98
C PRO A 334 0.32 4.27 21.43
N THR A 335 -0.51 3.47 20.74
CA THR A 335 -0.08 2.17 20.19
C THR A 335 0.82 2.37 18.99
N ASP A 336 2.12 2.16 19.18
CA ASP A 336 3.15 2.39 18.14
C ASP A 336 3.34 1.19 17.21
N GLU A 337 3.01 -0.03 17.65
CA GLU A 337 3.20 -1.24 16.86
C GLU A 337 2.00 -1.50 15.93
N GLU A 338 2.25 -1.56 14.61
CA GLU A 338 1.20 -1.81 13.62
C GLU A 338 0.47 -3.15 13.86
N ASP A 339 1.19 -4.17 14.29
CA ASP A 339 0.67 -5.53 14.50
C ASP A 339 -0.25 -5.65 15.72
N GLN A 340 -0.23 -4.67 16.63
CA GLN A 340 -1.02 -4.70 17.87
C GLN A 340 -2.27 -3.81 17.81
N PHE A 341 -2.37 -2.91 16.82
CA PHE A 341 -3.48 -1.99 16.73
C PHE A 341 -4.59 -2.51 15.81
N ASP A 342 -5.72 -2.85 16.41
CA ASP A 342 -6.96 -3.17 15.67
C ASP A 342 -7.87 -1.94 15.59
N ILE A 343 -7.88 -1.29 14.44
CA ILE A 343 -8.68 -0.08 14.18
C ILE A 343 -10.19 -0.35 14.33
N LEU A 344 -10.68 -1.54 13.97
CA LEU A 344 -12.10 -1.88 14.12
C LEU A 344 -12.46 -2.08 15.58
N CYS A 345 -11.59 -2.71 16.36
CA CYS A 345 -11.75 -2.83 17.81
C CYS A 345 -11.75 -1.46 18.47
N TRP A 346 -10.84 -0.57 18.07
CA TRP A 346 -10.78 0.79 18.59
C TRP A 346 -12.10 1.55 18.36
N TRP A 347 -12.63 1.52 17.14
CA TRP A 347 -13.91 2.16 16.81
C TRP A 347 -15.09 1.50 17.52
N LYS A 348 -15.06 0.19 17.75
CA LYS A 348 -16.07 -0.51 18.53
C LYS A 348 -16.11 -0.03 19.99
N VAL A 349 -14.96 0.16 20.61
CA VAL A 349 -14.84 0.62 22.00
C VAL A 349 -15.24 2.10 22.13
N ASN A 350 -14.78 2.94 21.19
CA ASN A 350 -14.99 4.38 21.23
C ASN A 350 -16.30 4.82 20.55
N GLY A 351 -17.08 3.90 19.99
CA GLY A 351 -18.34 4.20 19.28
C GLY A 351 -19.42 4.83 20.15
N CYS A 352 -19.40 4.63 21.49
CA CYS A 352 -20.30 5.34 22.40
C CYS A 352 -19.94 6.82 22.55
N LYS A 353 -18.63 7.15 22.45
CA LYS A 353 -18.13 8.51 22.54
C LYS A 353 -18.28 9.27 21.21
N PHE A 354 -18.10 8.57 20.09
CA PHE A 354 -18.14 9.12 18.74
C PHE A 354 -19.09 8.30 17.84
N PRO A 355 -20.41 8.33 18.10
CA PRO A 355 -21.37 7.41 17.46
C PRO A 355 -21.49 7.64 15.95
N VAL A 356 -21.52 8.88 15.49
CA VAL A 356 -21.65 9.21 14.06
C VAL A 356 -20.33 8.93 13.34
N LEU A 357 -19.20 9.32 13.92
CA LEU A 357 -17.89 9.03 13.35
C LEU A 357 -17.59 7.52 13.31
N ALA A 358 -18.00 6.75 14.31
CA ALA A 358 -17.86 5.29 14.28
C ALA A 358 -18.65 4.65 13.12
N ALA A 359 -19.81 5.22 12.79
CA ALA A 359 -20.59 4.77 11.64
C ALA A 359 -19.91 5.18 10.32
N ILE A 360 -19.33 6.38 10.22
CA ILE A 360 -18.53 6.83 9.07
C ILE A 360 -17.28 5.94 8.93
N ALA A 361 -16.56 5.69 10.03
CA ALA A 361 -15.39 4.83 10.03
C ALA A 361 -15.71 3.42 9.51
N ARG A 362 -16.83 2.83 9.92
CA ARG A 362 -17.27 1.54 9.41
C ARG A 362 -17.45 1.53 7.90
N ASP A 363 -18.08 2.58 7.35
CA ASP A 363 -18.32 2.66 5.90
C ASP A 363 -17.04 2.95 5.12
N VAL A 364 -16.20 3.88 5.59
CA VAL A 364 -14.94 4.24 4.92
C VAL A 364 -13.94 3.10 4.99
N LEU A 365 -13.76 2.48 6.16
CA LEU A 365 -12.82 1.37 6.33
C LEU A 365 -13.26 0.09 5.62
N ALA A 366 -14.55 -0.06 5.28
CA ALA A 366 -15.06 -1.15 4.46
C ALA A 366 -14.73 -1.01 2.96
N ILE A 367 -14.27 0.17 2.52
CA ILE A 367 -13.87 0.37 1.12
C ILE A 367 -12.64 -0.49 0.82
N GLN A 368 -12.78 -1.42 -0.13
CA GLN A 368 -11.67 -2.25 -0.57
C GLN A 368 -10.75 -1.44 -1.48
N THR A 369 -9.47 -1.36 -1.11
CA THR A 369 -8.41 -0.68 -1.87
C THR A 369 -7.64 -1.63 -2.78
N SER A 370 -7.92 -2.93 -2.70
CA SER A 370 -7.31 -3.98 -3.52
C SER A 370 -8.33 -5.05 -3.87
N ILE A 371 -8.29 -5.53 -5.12
CA ILE A 371 -9.07 -6.67 -5.62
C ILE A 371 -8.26 -7.97 -5.63
N VAL A 372 -7.02 -7.96 -5.11
CA VAL A 372 -6.11 -9.12 -5.18
C VAL A 372 -6.70 -10.33 -4.45
N ALA A 373 -7.41 -10.13 -3.36
CA ALA A 373 -8.09 -11.21 -2.65
C ALA A 373 -9.14 -11.91 -3.54
N SER A 374 -9.89 -11.17 -4.36
CA SER A 374 -10.86 -11.75 -5.30
C SER A 374 -10.17 -12.42 -6.48
N GLU A 375 -9.11 -11.82 -7.05
CA GLU A 375 -8.34 -12.42 -8.15
C GLU A 375 -7.66 -13.74 -7.73
N SER A 376 -7.14 -13.83 -6.50
CA SER A 376 -6.55 -15.08 -5.99
C SER A 376 -7.59 -16.17 -5.77
N CYS A 377 -8.81 -15.85 -5.36
CA CYS A 377 -9.91 -16.80 -5.29
C CYS A 377 -10.26 -17.38 -6.67
N PHE A 378 -10.27 -16.57 -7.73
CA PHE A 378 -10.55 -17.05 -9.08
C PHE A 378 -9.38 -17.83 -9.69
N SER A 379 -8.11 -17.54 -9.33
CA SER A 379 -6.94 -18.26 -9.83
C SER A 379 -6.77 -19.66 -9.25
N THR A 380 -7.39 -19.97 -8.12
CA THR A 380 -7.40 -21.32 -7.52
C THR A 380 -8.40 -22.28 -8.17
N TRP A 381 -9.33 -21.78 -8.97
CA TRP A 381 -10.31 -22.60 -9.71
C TRP A 381 -9.78 -23.15 -11.05
N GLY A 382 -8.58 -22.72 -11.47
CA GLY A 382 -7.91 -23.14 -12.71
C GLY A 382 -6.74 -24.13 -12.53
N ARG A 383 -6.65 -24.81 -11.38
CA ARG A 383 -5.66 -25.88 -11.12
C ARG A 383 -6.35 -27.21 -10.84
#